data_bc2854a5e338c235a9c3e874cdfa8d47
#
_entry.id   bc2854a5e338c235a9c3e874cdfa8d47
#
_cell.length_a   1.000
_cell.length_b   1.000
_cell.length_c   1.000
_cell.angle_alpha   90.00
_cell.angle_beta   90.00
_cell.angle_gamma   90.00
#
_symmetry.space_group_name_H-M   'P 1'
#
loop_
_entity.id
_entity.type
_entity.pdbx_description
1 polymer ?
#
loop_
_entity_poly.entity_id
_entity_poly.type
_entity_poly.pdbx_seq_one_letter_code
_entity_poly.pdbx_strand_id
1 'polypeptide(L)'
;MRSFLVFIFLFFISKPILAEVPKESLKYKRDLIRHSRIIWGLNAPVPLFAAQIHQESSWNHLAKSKYAKGLSQFTGGTAAWIIKIFPELENTNVYNPNWSIRAMLLYDRWLHERISSSGECNQWAMILSSYNGGLTWLERDKEMTKNNNKDPETWWDNVETFSSRSNWAYQENR
;
A
#
# COMPACT_ATOMS: atom_id res chain seq x y z
N MET A 1 -33.56 57.09 10.44
CA MET A 1 -33.49 55.71 11.01
C MET A 1 -32.42 54.96 10.26
N ARG A 2 -31.25 54.70 10.89
CA ARG A 2 -30.15 53.95 10.30
C ARG A 2 -30.21 52.53 10.85
N SER A 3 -30.54 51.55 9.99
CA SER A 3 -30.52 50.12 10.35
C SER A 3 -29.07 49.63 10.38
N PHE A 4 -28.61 49.20 11.56
CA PHE A 4 -27.35 48.50 11.75
C PHE A 4 -27.59 47.02 11.44
N LEU A 5 -26.99 46.52 10.32
CA LEU A 5 -26.91 45.12 10.03
C LEU A 5 -25.74 44.52 10.83
N VAL A 6 -26.08 43.69 11.82
CA VAL A 6 -25.11 42.90 12.59
C VAL A 6 -24.77 41.65 11.79
N PHE A 7 -23.57 41.58 11.24
CA PHE A 7 -23.03 40.37 10.63
C PHE A 7 -22.56 39.44 11.74
N ILE A 8 -23.27 38.36 12.02
CA ILE A 8 -22.84 37.28 12.89
C ILE A 8 -21.88 36.38 12.09
N PHE A 9 -20.59 36.51 12.36
CA PHE A 9 -19.57 35.57 11.85
C PHE A 9 -19.68 34.27 12.66
N LEU A 10 -20.30 33.23 12.09
CA LEU A 10 -20.25 31.86 12.62
C LEU A 10 -18.87 31.29 12.35
N PHE A 11 -18.00 31.35 13.35
CA PHE A 11 -16.74 30.57 13.32
C PHE A 11 -17.06 29.07 13.42
N PHE A 12 -17.03 28.40 12.29
CA PHE A 12 -16.97 26.93 12.27
C PHE A 12 -15.60 26.51 12.81
N ILE A 13 -15.54 26.18 14.09
CA ILE A 13 -14.38 25.50 14.68
C ILE A 13 -14.40 24.06 14.13
N SER A 14 -13.76 23.85 12.99
CA SER A 14 -13.47 22.50 12.52
C SER A 14 -12.50 21.84 13.50
N LYS A 15 -13.00 20.87 14.29
CA LYS A 15 -12.12 20.05 15.12
C LYS A 15 -11.15 19.32 14.18
N PRO A 16 -9.84 19.34 14.45
CA PRO A 16 -8.92 18.50 13.69
C PRO A 16 -9.35 17.05 13.84
N ILE A 17 -9.66 16.38 12.73
CA ILE A 17 -9.89 14.94 12.71
C ILE A 17 -8.50 14.32 12.89
N LEU A 18 -8.15 14.03 14.14
CA LEU A 18 -6.98 13.20 14.43
C LEU A 18 -7.36 11.78 14.01
N ALA A 19 -6.69 11.26 12.99
CA ALA A 19 -6.84 9.86 12.61
C ALA A 19 -6.43 8.99 13.81
N GLU A 20 -7.40 8.26 14.37
CA GLU A 20 -7.13 7.38 15.50
C GLU A 20 -6.35 6.17 15.01
N VAL A 21 -5.23 5.87 15.67
CA VAL A 21 -4.44 4.67 15.39
C VAL A 21 -5.26 3.45 15.79
N PRO A 22 -5.54 2.52 14.86
CA PRO A 22 -6.34 1.33 15.18
C PRO A 22 -5.72 0.53 16.32
N LYS A 23 -6.51 0.19 17.34
CA LYS A 23 -6.03 -0.54 18.55
C LYS A 23 -5.39 -1.87 18.18
N GLU A 24 -5.90 -2.55 17.18
CA GLU A 24 -5.40 -3.81 16.64
C GLU A 24 -3.95 -3.71 16.15
N SER A 25 -3.55 -2.54 15.63
CA SER A 25 -2.19 -2.30 15.15
C SER A 25 -1.14 -2.38 16.26
N LEU A 26 -1.52 -2.04 17.48
CA LEU A 26 -0.62 -2.01 18.63
C LEU A 26 -0.02 -3.40 18.94
N LYS A 27 -0.74 -4.47 18.61
CA LYS A 27 -0.28 -5.87 18.77
C LYS A 27 0.97 -6.14 17.91
N TYR A 28 1.07 -5.49 16.75
CA TYR A 28 2.11 -5.76 15.76
C TYR A 28 3.15 -4.64 15.65
N LYS A 29 2.94 -3.52 16.35
CA LYS A 29 3.78 -2.33 16.28
C LYS A 29 5.27 -2.63 16.43
N ARG A 30 5.63 -3.39 17.48
CA ARG A 30 7.03 -3.72 17.76
C ARG A 30 7.66 -4.56 16.66
N ASP A 31 6.94 -5.57 16.18
CA ASP A 31 7.44 -6.48 15.15
C ASP A 31 7.53 -5.77 13.79
N LEU A 32 6.55 -4.93 13.45
CA LEU A 32 6.60 -4.11 12.25
C LEU A 32 7.82 -3.18 12.26
N ILE A 33 8.03 -2.41 13.32
CA ILE A 33 9.18 -1.49 13.44
C ILE A 33 10.51 -2.26 13.33
N ARG A 34 10.62 -3.39 14.05
CA ARG A 34 11.84 -4.21 14.07
C ARG A 34 12.17 -4.74 12.67
N HIS A 35 11.21 -5.38 12.01
CA HIS A 35 11.44 -5.97 10.68
C HIS A 35 11.62 -4.91 9.60
N SER A 36 10.89 -3.79 9.67
CA SER A 36 11.11 -2.67 8.77
C SER A 36 12.55 -2.15 8.83
N ARG A 37 13.08 -1.97 10.05
CA ARG A 37 14.46 -1.49 10.23
C ARG A 37 15.52 -2.51 9.81
N ILE A 38 15.26 -3.80 10.00
CA ILE A 38 16.16 -4.87 9.56
C ILE A 38 16.24 -4.90 8.03
N ILE A 39 15.10 -4.80 7.34
CA ILE A 39 15.01 -4.98 5.89
C ILE A 39 15.32 -3.67 5.15
N TRP A 40 14.85 -2.53 5.65
CA TRP A 40 14.92 -1.22 4.98
C TRP A 40 15.88 -0.22 5.60
N GLY A 41 16.50 -0.56 6.74
CA GLY A 41 17.35 0.33 7.49
C GLY A 41 16.60 1.28 8.43
N LEU A 42 17.34 2.20 9.05
CA LEU A 42 16.80 3.10 10.09
C LEU A 42 15.75 4.09 9.54
N ASN A 43 15.84 4.44 8.27
CA ASN A 43 14.93 5.36 7.59
C ASN A 43 13.73 4.65 6.95
N ALA A 44 13.46 3.40 7.33
CA ALA A 44 12.32 2.64 6.83
C ALA A 44 11.00 3.42 6.96
N PRO A 45 10.16 3.50 5.91
CA PRO A 45 8.89 4.21 5.94
C PRO A 45 7.80 3.42 6.70
N VAL A 46 8.04 3.20 8.01
CA VAL A 46 7.16 2.39 8.88
C VAL A 46 5.68 2.81 8.84
N PRO A 47 5.35 4.11 8.79
CA PRO A 47 3.94 4.53 8.67
C PRO A 47 3.27 4.05 7.37
N LEU A 48 4.00 4.00 6.26
CA LEU A 48 3.50 3.51 4.98
C LEU A 48 3.21 2.01 5.05
N PHE A 49 4.11 1.21 5.61
CA PHE A 49 3.88 -0.23 5.83
C PHE A 49 2.71 -0.50 6.78
N ALA A 50 2.55 0.35 7.80
CA ALA A 50 1.39 0.27 8.69
C ALA A 50 0.08 0.56 7.95
N ALA A 51 0.05 1.57 7.09
CA ALA A 51 -1.10 1.90 6.25
C ALA A 51 -1.43 0.77 5.26
N GLN A 52 -0.40 0.15 4.66
CA GLN A 52 -0.57 -1.00 3.77
C GLN A 52 -1.23 -2.18 4.49
N ILE A 53 -0.73 -2.59 5.67
CA ILE A 53 -1.36 -3.66 6.46
C ILE A 53 -2.81 -3.31 6.83
N HIS A 54 -3.05 -2.05 7.18
CA HIS A 54 -4.41 -1.60 7.49
C HIS A 54 -5.33 -1.75 6.29
N GLN A 55 -4.90 -1.34 5.12
CA GLN A 55 -5.65 -1.48 3.86
C GLN A 55 -5.90 -2.95 3.50
N GLU A 56 -4.89 -3.82 3.66
CA GLU A 56 -4.98 -5.24 3.29
C GLU A 56 -5.94 -6.03 4.17
N SER A 57 -5.88 -5.86 5.49
CA SER A 57 -6.59 -6.73 6.43
C SER A 57 -7.26 -6.03 7.60
N SER A 58 -7.15 -4.70 7.70
CA SER A 58 -7.52 -3.95 8.90
C SER A 58 -6.88 -4.56 10.17
N TRP A 59 -5.63 -5.04 10.07
CA TRP A 59 -4.85 -5.69 11.12
C TRP A 59 -5.37 -7.06 11.58
N ASN A 60 -6.27 -7.69 10.82
CA ASN A 60 -6.76 -9.03 11.11
C ASN A 60 -5.85 -10.10 10.47
N HIS A 61 -5.03 -10.77 11.28
CA HIS A 61 -4.13 -11.83 10.78
C HIS A 61 -4.86 -13.09 10.30
N LEU A 62 -6.14 -13.25 10.64
CA LEU A 62 -6.99 -14.34 10.16
C LEU A 62 -7.85 -13.92 8.95
N ALA A 63 -7.63 -12.71 8.41
CA ALA A 63 -8.37 -12.25 7.25
C ALA A 63 -8.23 -13.25 6.08
N LYS A 64 -9.36 -13.49 5.43
CA LYS A 64 -9.45 -14.42 4.30
C LYS A 64 -10.44 -13.90 3.29
N SER A 65 -9.98 -13.71 2.07
CA SER A 65 -10.82 -13.47 0.89
C SER A 65 -10.87 -14.74 0.02
N LYS A 66 -11.53 -14.65 -1.12
CA LYS A 66 -11.53 -15.74 -2.13
C LYS A 66 -10.11 -16.06 -2.61
N TYR A 67 -9.22 -15.08 -2.67
CA TYR A 67 -7.92 -15.19 -3.31
C TYR A 67 -6.73 -15.04 -2.37
N ALA A 68 -6.88 -14.29 -1.27
CA ALA A 68 -5.79 -13.86 -0.42
C ALA A 68 -6.05 -14.15 1.07
N LYS A 69 -4.97 -14.25 1.85
CA LYS A 69 -5.04 -14.65 3.27
C LYS A 69 -4.01 -13.91 4.12
N GLY A 70 -4.33 -13.80 5.41
CA GLY A 70 -3.43 -13.30 6.45
C GLY A 70 -3.34 -11.79 6.51
N LEU A 71 -2.41 -11.30 7.32
CA LEU A 71 -2.27 -9.89 7.63
C LEU A 71 -1.97 -9.03 6.39
N SER A 72 -1.19 -9.57 5.46
CA SER A 72 -0.73 -8.89 4.22
C SER A 72 -1.41 -9.43 2.95
N GLN A 73 -2.50 -10.17 3.09
CA GLN A 73 -3.35 -10.68 2.01
C GLN A 73 -2.59 -11.34 0.84
N PHE A 74 -1.63 -12.23 1.15
CA PHE A 74 -0.96 -12.99 0.11
C PHE A 74 -1.86 -14.03 -0.54
N THR A 75 -1.81 -14.10 -1.89
CA THR A 75 -2.35 -15.25 -2.61
C THR A 75 -1.47 -16.47 -2.39
N GLY A 76 -2.03 -17.68 -2.57
CA GLY A 76 -1.24 -18.91 -2.47
C GLY A 76 -0.06 -18.96 -3.46
N GLY A 77 -0.26 -18.44 -4.68
CA GLY A 77 0.78 -18.35 -5.69
C GLY A 77 1.90 -17.39 -5.30
N THR A 78 1.54 -16.18 -4.81
CA THR A 78 2.51 -15.18 -4.36
C THR A 78 3.29 -15.69 -3.15
N ALA A 79 2.63 -16.33 -2.18
CA ALA A 79 3.28 -16.89 -1.00
C ALA A 79 4.28 -18.02 -1.37
N ALA A 80 3.91 -18.88 -2.30
CA ALA A 80 4.80 -19.94 -2.80
C ALA A 80 5.99 -19.40 -3.61
N TRP A 81 5.77 -18.34 -4.37
CA TRP A 81 6.83 -17.68 -5.14
C TRP A 81 7.81 -16.94 -4.24
N ILE A 82 7.32 -16.19 -3.25
CA ILE A 82 8.17 -15.35 -2.39
C ILE A 82 9.17 -16.19 -1.57
N ILE A 83 8.79 -17.39 -1.15
CA ILE A 83 9.69 -18.32 -0.44
C ILE A 83 10.85 -18.78 -1.33
N LYS A 84 10.61 -18.93 -2.64
CA LYS A 84 11.67 -19.27 -3.58
C LYS A 84 12.70 -18.14 -3.74
N ILE A 85 12.24 -16.90 -3.62
CA ILE A 85 13.10 -15.70 -3.72
C ILE A 85 13.79 -15.40 -2.39
N PHE A 86 13.09 -15.65 -1.27
CA PHE A 86 13.56 -15.38 0.10
C PHE A 86 13.47 -16.66 0.95
N PRO A 87 14.48 -17.55 0.85
CA PRO A 87 14.47 -18.83 1.58
C PRO A 87 14.37 -18.68 3.09
N GLU A 88 14.77 -17.53 3.65
CA GLU A 88 14.61 -17.21 5.06
C GLU A 88 13.14 -17.10 5.53
N LEU A 89 12.19 -17.16 4.61
CA LEU A 89 10.75 -17.23 4.89
C LEU A 89 10.22 -18.67 4.93
N GLU A 90 11.09 -19.67 5.11
CA GLU A 90 10.70 -21.07 5.22
C GLU A 90 9.52 -21.31 6.17
N ASN A 91 8.84 -22.45 6.01
CA ASN A 91 7.67 -22.84 6.80
C ASN A 91 6.50 -21.86 6.69
N THR A 92 6.06 -21.63 5.46
CA THR A 92 4.99 -20.70 5.11
C THR A 92 3.73 -20.89 5.93
N ASN A 93 3.45 -19.92 6.76
CA ASN A 93 2.14 -19.77 7.35
C ASN A 93 1.66 -18.31 7.18
N VAL A 94 0.85 -18.08 6.15
CA VAL A 94 0.31 -16.75 5.83
C VAL A 94 -0.54 -16.14 6.95
N TYR A 95 -1.01 -16.96 7.88
CA TYR A 95 -1.74 -16.51 9.07
C TYR A 95 -0.82 -16.16 10.24
N ASN A 96 0.48 -16.47 10.16
CA ASN A 96 1.44 -16.04 11.15
C ASN A 96 1.77 -14.56 10.91
N PRO A 97 1.49 -13.65 11.85
CA PRO A 97 1.71 -12.22 11.66
C PRO A 97 3.17 -11.86 11.39
N ASN A 98 4.10 -12.54 12.06
CA ASN A 98 5.53 -12.29 11.90
C ASN A 98 6.00 -12.67 10.48
N TRP A 99 5.57 -13.83 9.99
CA TRP A 99 5.82 -14.24 8.60
C TRP A 99 5.23 -13.24 7.61
N SER A 100 3.95 -12.88 7.81
CA SER A 100 3.21 -11.98 6.92
C SER A 100 3.86 -10.61 6.79
N ILE A 101 4.26 -10.00 7.93
CA ILE A 101 4.96 -8.72 7.95
C ILE A 101 6.30 -8.82 7.21
N ARG A 102 7.11 -9.85 7.52
CA ARG A 102 8.42 -10.03 6.87
C ARG A 102 8.29 -10.24 5.37
N ALA A 103 7.35 -11.08 4.96
CA ALA A 103 7.09 -11.37 3.55
C ALA A 103 6.66 -10.11 2.78
N MET A 104 5.78 -9.29 3.35
CA MET A 104 5.36 -8.01 2.76
C MET A 104 6.55 -7.07 2.58
N LEU A 105 7.33 -6.85 3.64
CA LEU A 105 8.46 -5.93 3.61
C LEU A 105 9.55 -6.36 2.60
N LEU A 106 9.79 -7.66 2.47
CA LEU A 106 10.73 -8.21 1.48
C LEU A 106 10.18 -8.09 0.06
N TYR A 107 8.89 -8.31 -0.14
CA TYR A 107 8.27 -8.16 -1.44
C TYR A 107 8.24 -6.70 -1.89
N ASP A 108 7.89 -5.77 -1.01
CA ASP A 108 7.96 -4.33 -1.30
C ASP A 108 9.39 -3.90 -1.63
N ARG A 109 10.40 -4.41 -0.90
CA ARG A 109 11.81 -4.17 -1.18
C ARG A 109 12.21 -4.70 -2.56
N TRP A 110 11.78 -5.89 -2.91
CA TRP A 110 12.00 -6.51 -4.22
C TRP A 110 11.38 -5.69 -5.36
N LEU A 111 10.18 -5.15 -5.16
CA LEU A 111 9.52 -4.23 -6.10
C LEU A 111 10.27 -2.91 -6.20
N HIS A 112 10.65 -2.32 -5.06
CA HIS A 112 11.38 -1.06 -5.00
C HIS A 112 12.70 -1.09 -5.79
N GLU A 113 13.41 -2.19 -5.76
CA GLU A 113 14.67 -2.39 -6.49
C GLU A 113 14.48 -2.53 -8.02
N ARG A 114 13.24 -2.75 -8.49
CA ARG A 114 12.90 -3.00 -9.90
C ARG A 114 12.08 -1.90 -10.56
N ILE A 115 11.46 -1.06 -9.76
CA ILE A 115 10.58 0.00 -10.27
C ILE A 115 11.36 1.32 -10.28
N SER A 116 11.59 1.86 -11.46
CA SER A 116 12.08 3.23 -11.65
C SER A 116 10.90 4.22 -11.69
N SER A 117 11.14 5.45 -11.21
CA SER A 117 10.14 6.51 -11.18
C SER A 117 10.74 7.89 -11.00
N SER A 118 9.98 8.92 -11.30
CA SER A 118 10.33 10.33 -11.08
C SER A 118 10.11 10.75 -9.61
N GLY A 119 10.83 10.11 -8.68
CA GLY A 119 10.79 10.45 -7.26
C GLY A 119 9.99 9.49 -6.37
N GLU A 120 10.23 9.60 -5.08
CA GLU A 120 9.81 8.62 -4.07
C GLU A 120 8.29 8.41 -4.00
N CYS A 121 7.51 9.49 -4.10
CA CYS A 121 6.05 9.40 -4.03
C CYS A 121 5.47 8.59 -5.20
N ASN A 122 5.96 8.81 -6.42
CA ASN A 122 5.59 8.03 -7.60
C ASN A 122 6.04 6.58 -7.47
N GLN A 123 7.24 6.35 -6.95
CA GLN A 123 7.77 5.00 -6.73
C GLN A 123 6.88 4.19 -5.79
N TRP A 124 6.50 4.76 -4.65
CA TRP A 124 5.61 4.08 -3.70
C TRP A 124 4.22 3.81 -4.28
N ALA A 125 3.65 4.73 -5.03
CA ALA A 125 2.38 4.50 -5.71
C ALA A 125 2.47 3.31 -6.68
N MET A 126 3.55 3.22 -7.46
CA MET A 126 3.80 2.12 -8.39
C MET A 126 4.09 0.80 -7.65
N ILE A 127 4.81 0.82 -6.51
CA ILE A 127 5.05 -0.36 -5.68
C ILE A 127 3.72 -0.91 -5.14
N LEU A 128 2.89 -0.07 -4.55
CA LEU A 128 1.60 -0.49 -4.00
C LEU A 128 0.64 -1.01 -5.09
N SER A 129 0.65 -0.39 -6.27
CA SER A 129 -0.08 -0.89 -7.43
C SER A 129 0.43 -2.27 -7.86
N SER A 130 1.76 -2.47 -7.88
CA SER A 130 2.39 -3.76 -8.23
C SER A 130 2.18 -4.82 -7.17
N TYR A 131 2.14 -4.45 -5.90
CA TYR A 131 1.82 -5.37 -4.81
C TYR A 131 0.45 -6.03 -5.03
N ASN A 132 -0.55 -5.23 -5.38
CA ASN A 132 -1.90 -5.69 -5.66
C ASN A 132 -2.05 -6.42 -6.99
N GLY A 133 -1.28 -6.02 -8.01
CA GLY A 133 -1.46 -6.45 -9.38
C GLY A 133 -0.40 -7.35 -9.96
N GLY A 134 0.78 -7.24 -9.42
CA GLY A 134 1.99 -7.81 -10.01
C GLY A 134 2.74 -6.81 -10.88
N LEU A 135 4.06 -6.94 -10.89
CA LEU A 135 4.98 -6.04 -11.61
C LEU A 135 4.69 -5.99 -13.12
N THR A 136 4.36 -7.13 -13.72
CA THR A 136 4.07 -7.21 -15.18
C THR A 136 2.91 -6.32 -15.60
N TRP A 137 1.91 -6.13 -14.74
CA TRP A 137 0.82 -5.20 -15.04
C TRP A 137 1.26 -3.75 -14.98
N LEU A 138 2.11 -3.38 -14.02
CA LEU A 138 2.69 -2.04 -13.97
C LEU A 138 3.54 -1.75 -15.21
N GLU A 139 4.39 -2.69 -15.63
CA GLU A 139 5.21 -2.53 -16.84
C GLU A 139 4.36 -2.29 -18.08
N ARG A 140 3.26 -3.03 -18.23
CA ARG A 140 2.29 -2.83 -19.29
C ARG A 140 1.64 -1.44 -19.20
N ASP A 141 1.23 -1.01 -18.01
CA ASP A 141 0.61 0.30 -17.82
C ASP A 141 1.60 1.43 -18.13
N LYS A 142 2.88 1.28 -17.76
CA LYS A 142 3.97 2.20 -18.15
C LYS A 142 4.19 2.24 -19.67
N GLU A 143 4.16 1.10 -20.33
CA GLU A 143 4.27 1.05 -21.80
C GLU A 143 3.07 1.74 -22.48
N MET A 144 1.85 1.48 -22.00
CA MET A 144 0.66 2.19 -22.50
C MET A 144 0.74 3.70 -22.28
N THR A 145 1.26 4.13 -21.14
CA THR A 145 1.50 5.54 -20.83
C THR A 145 2.44 6.18 -21.85
N LYS A 146 3.56 5.53 -22.12
CA LYS A 146 4.56 5.98 -23.11
C LYS A 146 3.96 6.06 -24.51
N ASN A 147 3.17 5.07 -24.92
CA ASN A 147 2.53 5.02 -26.23
C ASN A 147 1.47 6.12 -26.42
N ASN A 148 0.99 6.72 -25.35
CA ASN A 148 0.07 7.86 -25.35
C ASN A 148 0.77 9.20 -25.07
N ASN A 149 2.10 9.27 -25.27
CA ASN A 149 2.92 10.48 -25.10
C ASN A 149 2.84 11.09 -23.69
N LYS A 150 2.67 10.24 -22.67
CA LYS A 150 2.72 10.62 -21.26
C LYS A 150 3.99 10.06 -20.59
N ASP A 151 4.29 10.54 -19.39
CA ASP A 151 5.50 10.16 -18.67
C ASP A 151 5.32 8.81 -17.92
N PRO A 152 6.00 7.72 -18.32
CA PRO A 152 5.90 6.43 -17.67
C PRO A 152 6.61 6.37 -16.30
N GLU A 153 7.39 7.38 -15.93
CA GLU A 153 8.06 7.47 -14.64
C GLU A 153 7.25 8.25 -13.59
N THR A 154 6.12 8.83 -13.98
CA THR A 154 5.21 9.55 -13.11
C THR A 154 3.89 8.79 -12.98
N TRP A 155 3.50 8.48 -11.72
CA TRP A 155 2.25 7.77 -11.45
C TRP A 155 1.03 8.67 -11.67
N TRP A 156 0.99 9.80 -10.95
CA TRP A 156 -0.16 10.70 -10.91
C TRP A 156 -0.42 11.36 -12.27
N ASP A 157 -1.68 11.31 -12.72
CA ASP A 157 -2.16 11.81 -14.02
C ASP A 157 -1.49 11.17 -15.25
N ASN A 158 -0.59 10.21 -15.05
CA ASN A 158 0.14 9.50 -16.10
C ASN A 158 -0.16 7.99 -16.05
N VAL A 159 0.65 7.18 -15.36
CA VAL A 159 0.52 5.72 -15.36
C VAL A 159 -0.83 5.26 -14.81
N GLU A 160 -1.35 5.89 -13.77
CA GLU A 160 -2.65 5.54 -13.17
C GLU A 160 -3.81 5.64 -14.17
N THR A 161 -3.74 6.58 -15.14
CA THR A 161 -4.81 6.80 -16.12
C THR A 161 -4.93 5.68 -17.14
N PHE A 162 -3.89 4.87 -17.29
CA PHE A 162 -3.83 3.73 -18.22
C PHE A 162 -3.94 2.38 -17.49
N SER A 163 -4.02 2.41 -16.17
CA SER A 163 -4.19 1.19 -15.40
C SER A 163 -5.56 0.57 -15.68
N SER A 164 -5.58 -0.52 -16.43
CA SER A 164 -6.79 -1.29 -16.73
C SER A 164 -7.45 -1.85 -15.48
N ARG A 165 -6.72 -1.93 -14.38
CA ARG A 165 -7.20 -2.42 -13.08
C ARG A 165 -7.96 -1.37 -12.28
N SER A 166 -7.63 -0.09 -12.43
CA SER A 166 -8.39 0.99 -11.79
C SER A 166 -9.83 0.98 -12.27
N ASN A 167 -10.05 0.73 -13.56
CA ASN A 167 -11.39 0.63 -14.13
C ASN A 167 -12.16 -0.61 -13.66
N TRP A 168 -11.51 -1.76 -13.50
CA TRP A 168 -12.16 -2.98 -13.04
C TRP A 168 -12.47 -2.92 -11.54
N ALA A 169 -11.53 -2.49 -10.70
CA ALA A 169 -11.74 -2.31 -9.27
C ALA A 169 -12.82 -1.26 -8.96
N TYR A 170 -12.96 -0.24 -9.82
CA TYR A 170 -14.00 0.77 -9.70
C TYR A 170 -15.39 0.22 -10.04
N GLN A 171 -15.48 -0.77 -10.93
CA GLN A 171 -16.75 -1.41 -11.32
C GLN A 171 -17.21 -2.47 -10.34
N GLU A 172 -16.29 -3.21 -9.69
CA GLU A 172 -16.67 -4.24 -8.69
C GLU A 172 -17.09 -3.67 -7.33
N ASN A 173 -16.75 -2.41 -7.02
CA ASN A 173 -17.12 -1.75 -5.77
C ASN A 173 -18.38 -0.86 -5.92
N ARG A 174 -19.14 -0.98 -7.01
CA ARG A 174 -20.47 -0.40 -7.21
C ARG A 174 -21.52 -1.48 -7.09
#